data_589bf774f8f7257f36bcca27b62636b5
#
_entry.id   589bf774f8f7257f36bcca27b62636b5
#
_cell.length_a   1.000
_cell.length_b   1.000
_cell.length_c   1.000
_cell.angle_alpha   90.00
_cell.angle_beta   90.00
_cell.angle_gamma   90.00
#
_symmetry.space_group_name_H-M   'P 1'
#
loop_
_entity.id
_entity.type
_entity.pdbx_description
1 polymer ?
#
loop_
_entity_poly.entity_id
_entity_poly.type
_entity_poly.pdbx_seq_one_letter_code
_entity_poly.pdbx_strand_id
1 'polypeptide(L)'
;DYVDFYLLHCLDKEKWQNVLNLGIIPYMEELKKEGKIKFFGFSFHDDFETFKTIATYRKWDFCQIQYNYVDTDIQAGDKGYELTQELGIPLVIMEPVKGGSLATLPDSVTEPFKDYKPNASISSWALRWVASKPNVKVVLSGMTTMEQVEDNLSTFENFTPLSLQEKEIVADVATAIKQRTKNGCTGCAYCMPCPFGVNIPQNFRIWNDLSMYENKEQAKRAYFNDLEEDARADHCQKCGKCEEVCPQAMSIRDDL
;
A
#
# COMPACT_ATOMS: atom_id res chain seq x y z
N ASP A 1 -19.55 -20.03 -20.55
CA ASP A 1 -19.07 -18.74 -20.03
C ASP A 1 -17.70 -18.95 -19.39
N TYR A 2 -16.82 -17.95 -19.48
CA TYR A 2 -15.47 -17.96 -18.91
C TYR A 2 -15.10 -16.58 -18.41
N VAL A 3 -14.04 -16.50 -17.59
CA VAL A 3 -13.39 -15.25 -17.20
C VAL A 3 -11.94 -15.27 -17.67
N ASP A 4 -11.43 -14.12 -18.13
CA ASP A 4 -10.05 -14.04 -18.59
C ASP A 4 -9.08 -14.05 -17.39
N PHE A 5 -9.32 -13.23 -16.39
CA PHE A 5 -8.46 -13.12 -15.21
C PHE A 5 -9.26 -13.44 -13.95
N TYR A 6 -8.77 -14.40 -13.18
CA TYR A 6 -9.31 -14.72 -11.87
C TYR A 6 -8.21 -14.66 -10.82
N LEU A 7 -8.47 -14.04 -9.69
CA LEU A 7 -7.50 -13.96 -8.61
C LEU A 7 -8.10 -14.38 -7.25
N LEU A 8 -7.28 -15.00 -6.42
CA LEU A 8 -7.58 -15.18 -5.00
C LEU A 8 -7.43 -13.83 -4.32
N HIS A 9 -8.52 -13.34 -3.72
CA HIS A 9 -8.58 -11.96 -3.24
C HIS A 9 -7.97 -11.79 -1.86
N CYS A 10 -7.13 -10.75 -1.70
CA CYS A 10 -6.65 -10.24 -0.41
C CYS A 10 -5.95 -11.32 0.44
N LEU A 11 -5.01 -12.08 -0.17
CA LEU A 11 -4.29 -13.13 0.56
C LEU A 11 -3.39 -12.53 1.64
N ASP A 12 -3.46 -13.15 2.79
CA ASP A 12 -2.59 -13.05 3.94
C ASP A 12 -2.22 -14.48 4.41
N LYS A 13 -1.46 -14.60 5.46
CA LYS A 13 -1.01 -15.89 6.01
C LYS A 13 -2.18 -16.82 6.36
N GLU A 14 -3.23 -16.28 7.01
CA GLU A 14 -4.39 -17.07 7.43
C GLU A 14 -5.23 -17.51 6.23
N LYS A 15 -5.57 -16.59 5.33
CA LYS A 15 -6.33 -16.90 4.11
C LYS A 15 -5.57 -17.87 3.21
N TRP A 16 -4.25 -17.74 3.13
CA TRP A 16 -3.44 -18.68 2.39
C TRP A 16 -3.53 -20.11 2.96
N GLN A 17 -3.47 -20.25 4.28
CA GLN A 17 -3.64 -21.55 4.92
C GLN A 17 -5.05 -22.14 4.64
N ASN A 18 -6.09 -21.30 4.65
CA ASN A 18 -7.45 -21.71 4.31
C ASN A 18 -7.56 -22.16 2.84
N VAL A 19 -6.92 -21.44 1.91
CA VAL A 19 -6.85 -21.82 0.48
C VAL A 19 -6.26 -23.23 0.31
N LEU A 20 -5.18 -23.53 1.04
CA LEU A 20 -4.53 -24.85 1.01
C LEU A 20 -5.41 -25.95 1.63
N ASN A 21 -5.97 -25.70 2.81
CA ASN A 21 -6.80 -26.66 3.54
C ASN A 21 -8.08 -27.05 2.77
N LEU A 22 -8.66 -26.09 2.04
CA LEU A 22 -9.88 -26.30 1.24
C LEU A 22 -9.60 -26.87 -0.16
N GLY A 23 -8.33 -27.08 -0.53
CA GLY A 23 -7.99 -27.60 -1.86
C GLY A 23 -8.35 -26.65 -3.02
N ILE A 24 -8.35 -25.34 -2.77
CA ILE A 24 -8.73 -24.34 -3.77
C ILE A 24 -7.79 -24.35 -4.98
N ILE A 25 -6.47 -24.50 -4.75
CA ILE A 25 -5.49 -24.47 -5.87
C ILE A 25 -5.75 -25.56 -6.90
N PRO A 26 -5.85 -26.87 -6.54
CA PRO A 26 -6.14 -27.91 -7.54
C PRO A 26 -7.50 -27.69 -8.22
N TYR A 27 -8.51 -27.21 -7.51
CA TYR A 27 -9.82 -26.89 -8.11
C TYR A 27 -9.72 -25.79 -9.17
N MET A 28 -8.97 -24.71 -8.88
CA MET A 28 -8.76 -23.61 -9.84
C MET A 28 -7.96 -24.07 -11.07
N GLU A 29 -7.01 -25.01 -10.91
CA GLU A 29 -6.30 -25.61 -12.03
C GLU A 29 -7.21 -26.44 -12.94
N GLU A 30 -8.19 -27.14 -12.38
CA GLU A 30 -9.21 -27.83 -13.17
C GLU A 30 -10.07 -26.84 -13.96
N LEU A 31 -10.54 -25.77 -13.33
CA LEU A 31 -11.30 -24.71 -14.03
C LEU A 31 -10.48 -24.08 -15.17
N LYS A 32 -9.17 -23.94 -14.98
CA LYS A 32 -8.27 -23.45 -16.03
C LYS A 32 -8.15 -24.45 -17.18
N LYS A 33 -8.03 -25.73 -16.89
CA LYS A 33 -8.01 -26.81 -17.93
C LYS A 33 -9.34 -26.90 -18.70
N GLU A 34 -10.47 -26.67 -18.02
CA GLU A 34 -11.79 -26.62 -18.64
C GLU A 34 -12.04 -25.34 -19.47
N GLY A 35 -11.10 -24.41 -19.47
CA GLY A 35 -11.21 -23.13 -20.19
C GLY A 35 -12.19 -22.13 -19.55
N LYS A 36 -12.58 -22.35 -18.29
CA LYS A 36 -13.44 -21.42 -17.53
C LYS A 36 -12.66 -20.22 -16.99
N ILE A 37 -11.36 -20.38 -16.82
CA ILE A 37 -10.41 -19.34 -16.40
C ILE A 37 -9.23 -19.39 -17.35
N LYS A 38 -8.79 -18.23 -17.88
CA LYS A 38 -7.58 -18.16 -18.71
C LYS A 38 -6.33 -17.93 -17.87
N PHE A 39 -6.37 -16.92 -17.00
CA PHE A 39 -5.24 -16.52 -16.16
C PHE A 39 -5.64 -16.56 -14.70
N PHE A 40 -4.80 -17.23 -13.88
CA PHE A 40 -5.04 -17.43 -12.46
C PHE A 40 -3.95 -16.76 -11.63
N GLY A 41 -4.34 -15.83 -10.77
CA GLY A 41 -3.45 -15.03 -9.94
C GLY A 41 -3.93 -14.87 -8.50
N PHE A 42 -3.33 -13.91 -7.81
CA PHE A 42 -3.72 -13.54 -6.44
C PHE A 42 -3.51 -12.04 -6.18
N SER A 43 -4.26 -11.47 -5.24
CA SER A 43 -3.94 -10.18 -4.61
C SER A 43 -3.46 -10.40 -3.18
N PHE A 44 -2.62 -9.50 -2.67
CA PHE A 44 -1.84 -9.73 -1.47
C PHE A 44 -1.80 -8.53 -0.53
N HIS A 45 -1.93 -8.81 0.79
CA HIS A 45 -1.87 -7.83 1.87
C HIS A 45 -1.27 -8.44 3.16
N ASP A 46 0.02 -8.72 3.18
CA ASP A 46 0.75 -9.21 4.36
C ASP A 46 2.24 -8.88 4.24
N ASP A 47 3.09 -9.45 5.07
CA ASP A 47 4.53 -9.25 5.04
C ASP A 47 5.23 -9.96 3.86
N PHE A 48 6.50 -9.60 3.62
CA PHE A 48 7.28 -10.15 2.52
C PHE A 48 7.50 -11.68 2.62
N GLU A 49 7.66 -12.25 3.82
CA GLU A 49 7.90 -13.69 3.98
C GLU A 49 6.64 -14.50 3.60
N THR A 50 5.47 -14.00 3.96
CA THR A 50 4.19 -14.55 3.50
C THR A 50 4.05 -14.41 1.97
N PHE A 51 4.39 -13.23 1.42
CA PHE A 51 4.39 -13.01 -0.03
C PHE A 51 5.28 -14.01 -0.75
N LYS A 52 6.51 -14.17 -0.30
CA LYS A 52 7.48 -15.11 -0.86
C LYS A 52 6.95 -16.55 -0.85
N THR A 53 6.35 -16.97 0.25
CA THR A 53 5.74 -18.30 0.39
C THR A 53 4.67 -18.53 -0.68
N ILE A 54 3.79 -17.56 -0.91
CA ILE A 54 2.71 -17.66 -1.89
C ILE A 54 3.25 -17.57 -3.32
N ALA A 55 4.11 -16.59 -3.60
CA ALA A 55 4.64 -16.34 -4.94
C ALA A 55 5.47 -17.54 -5.49
N THR A 56 6.19 -18.22 -4.60
CA THR A 56 7.01 -19.40 -4.99
C THR A 56 6.26 -20.72 -4.98
N TYR A 57 5.01 -20.77 -4.50
CA TYR A 57 4.25 -22.02 -4.37
C TYR A 57 3.94 -22.69 -5.71
N ARG A 58 3.68 -21.89 -6.74
CA ARG A 58 3.42 -22.34 -8.10
C ARG A 58 3.80 -21.26 -9.13
N LYS A 59 3.74 -21.61 -10.41
CA LYS A 59 3.87 -20.63 -11.48
C LYS A 59 2.53 -19.86 -11.61
N TRP A 60 2.50 -18.64 -11.09
CA TRP A 60 1.35 -17.75 -11.20
C TRP A 60 1.34 -17.02 -12.55
N ASP A 61 0.14 -16.77 -13.09
CA ASP A 61 0.01 -16.01 -14.34
C ASP A 61 0.14 -14.49 -14.09
N PHE A 62 -0.22 -14.02 -12.90
CA PHE A 62 -0.04 -12.65 -12.42
C PHE A 62 -0.23 -12.55 -10.91
N CYS A 63 0.19 -11.45 -10.32
CA CYS A 63 -0.23 -11.09 -8.96
C CYS A 63 -0.50 -9.59 -8.85
N GLN A 64 -1.29 -9.23 -7.84
CA GLN A 64 -1.65 -7.84 -7.54
C GLN A 64 -1.13 -7.47 -6.16
N ILE A 65 -0.35 -6.40 -6.09
CA ILE A 65 0.24 -5.88 -4.86
C ILE A 65 -0.04 -4.39 -4.69
N GLN A 66 -0.09 -3.93 -3.45
CA GLN A 66 0.04 -2.52 -3.11
C GLN A 66 1.47 -2.09 -3.37
N TYR A 67 1.67 -1.00 -4.14
CA TYR A 67 3.00 -0.48 -4.39
C TYR A 67 2.99 0.98 -4.84
N ASN A 68 3.76 1.82 -4.15
CA ASN A 68 3.97 3.22 -4.48
C ASN A 68 5.34 3.67 -3.96
N TYR A 69 5.79 4.86 -4.34
CA TYR A 69 7.15 5.34 -4.05
C TYR A 69 7.41 5.66 -2.56
N VAL A 70 6.37 5.71 -1.71
CA VAL A 70 6.51 5.90 -0.25
C VAL A 70 6.55 4.55 0.47
N ASP A 71 5.73 3.59 0.05
CA ASP A 71 5.56 2.28 0.70
C ASP A 71 6.44 1.20 0.04
N THR A 72 7.73 1.51 -0.15
CA THR A 72 8.69 0.58 -0.79
C THR A 72 9.16 -0.56 0.12
N ASP A 73 8.97 -0.41 1.42
CA ASP A 73 9.35 -1.33 2.48
C ASP A 73 8.16 -1.93 3.24
N ILE A 74 6.93 -1.68 2.77
CA ILE A 74 5.68 -2.15 3.37
C ILE A 74 5.10 -3.28 2.53
N GLN A 75 4.54 -4.32 3.18
CA GLN A 75 3.96 -5.50 2.57
C GLN A 75 4.96 -6.22 1.64
N ALA A 76 4.60 -6.47 0.37
CA ALA A 76 5.51 -7.05 -0.60
C ALA A 76 6.70 -6.11 -0.90
N GLY A 77 6.43 -4.80 -1.08
CA GLY A 77 7.42 -3.76 -1.29
C GLY A 77 8.40 -4.01 -2.43
N ASP A 78 9.59 -3.40 -2.34
CA ASP A 78 10.67 -3.58 -3.33
C ASP A 78 11.12 -5.04 -3.41
N LYS A 79 11.23 -5.74 -2.29
CA LYS A 79 11.61 -7.17 -2.26
C LYS A 79 10.62 -8.05 -3.02
N GLY A 80 9.32 -7.77 -2.85
CA GLY A 80 8.26 -8.49 -3.59
C GLY A 80 8.30 -8.18 -5.07
N TYR A 81 8.52 -6.91 -5.44
CA TYR A 81 8.70 -6.52 -6.84
C TYR A 81 9.90 -7.26 -7.48
N GLU A 82 11.06 -7.28 -6.82
CA GLU A 82 12.25 -7.98 -7.31
C GLU A 82 12.00 -9.48 -7.46
N LEU A 83 11.39 -10.11 -6.46
CA LEU A 83 11.04 -11.54 -6.51
C LEU A 83 10.10 -11.85 -7.69
N THR A 84 9.12 -10.99 -7.97
CA THR A 84 8.23 -11.21 -9.12
C THR A 84 8.94 -11.08 -10.47
N GLN A 85 9.97 -10.23 -10.56
CA GLN A 85 10.83 -10.17 -11.74
C GLN A 85 11.62 -11.46 -11.93
N GLU A 86 12.23 -11.99 -10.86
CA GLU A 86 12.98 -13.25 -10.88
C GLU A 86 12.09 -14.43 -11.28
N LEU A 87 10.86 -14.48 -10.78
CA LEU A 87 9.90 -15.55 -11.06
C LEU A 87 9.15 -15.35 -12.40
N GLY A 88 9.31 -14.18 -13.05
CA GLY A 88 8.58 -13.84 -14.27
C GLY A 88 7.07 -13.69 -14.06
N ILE A 89 6.61 -13.26 -12.88
CA ILE A 89 5.20 -13.04 -12.56
C ILE A 89 4.83 -11.59 -12.88
N PRO A 90 3.96 -11.33 -13.88
CA PRO A 90 3.49 -9.98 -14.20
C PRO A 90 2.73 -9.35 -13.02
N LEU A 91 2.93 -8.03 -12.82
CA LEU A 91 2.33 -7.28 -11.74
C LEU A 91 1.15 -6.42 -12.18
N VAL A 92 0.10 -6.46 -11.37
CA VAL A 92 -0.98 -5.47 -11.29
C VAL A 92 -0.73 -4.65 -10.02
N ILE A 93 -0.68 -3.32 -10.13
CA ILE A 93 -0.43 -2.45 -8.99
C ILE A 93 -1.73 -1.83 -8.50
N MET A 94 -2.03 -2.01 -7.21
CA MET A 94 -3.06 -1.28 -6.48
C MET A 94 -2.44 -0.22 -5.59
N GLU A 95 -3.22 0.79 -5.24
CA GLU A 95 -2.81 1.95 -4.42
C GLU A 95 -1.56 2.70 -4.93
N PRO A 96 -1.41 2.94 -6.24
CA PRO A 96 -0.27 3.68 -6.77
C PRO A 96 -0.21 5.11 -6.23
N VAL A 97 -1.38 5.68 -5.85
CA VAL A 97 -1.52 7.02 -5.24
C VAL A 97 -1.93 6.95 -3.76
N LYS A 98 -1.80 5.79 -3.10
CA LYS A 98 -2.06 5.58 -1.66
C LYS A 98 -3.42 6.16 -1.22
N GLY A 99 -4.50 5.68 -1.83
CA GLY A 99 -5.86 6.16 -1.53
C GLY A 99 -6.07 7.66 -1.79
N GLY A 100 -5.26 8.28 -2.66
CA GLY A 100 -5.29 9.71 -2.99
C GLY A 100 -4.30 10.57 -2.20
N SER A 101 -3.66 10.03 -1.14
CA SER A 101 -2.70 10.79 -0.32
C SER A 101 -1.52 11.33 -1.14
N LEU A 102 -1.06 10.59 -2.15
CA LEU A 102 0.02 11.02 -3.05
C LEU A 102 -0.44 11.92 -4.20
N ALA A 103 -1.72 12.20 -4.31
CA ALA A 103 -2.26 13.17 -5.28
C ALA A 103 -2.42 14.57 -4.69
N THR A 104 -2.50 14.69 -3.35
CA THR A 104 -2.78 15.93 -2.62
C THR A 104 -1.72 16.22 -1.55
N LEU A 105 -0.46 16.12 -1.94
CA LEU A 105 0.66 16.37 -1.04
C LEU A 105 0.80 17.85 -0.68
N PRO A 106 1.32 18.18 0.52
CA PRO A 106 1.61 19.56 0.92
C PRO A 106 2.60 20.25 -0.04
N ASP A 107 2.42 21.55 -0.25
CA ASP A 107 3.29 22.36 -1.11
C ASP A 107 4.77 22.25 -0.71
N SER A 108 5.04 22.17 0.60
CA SER A 108 6.40 22.04 1.13
C SER A 108 7.16 20.79 0.68
N VAL A 109 6.47 19.75 0.21
CA VAL A 109 7.11 18.53 -0.31
C VAL A 109 6.98 18.37 -1.82
N THR A 110 6.08 19.13 -2.48
CA THR A 110 5.84 19.05 -3.93
C THR A 110 6.68 20.02 -4.74
N GLU A 111 7.37 20.96 -4.10
CA GLU A 111 8.22 21.97 -4.77
C GLU A 111 9.18 21.33 -5.81
N PRO A 112 9.93 20.24 -5.51
CA PRO A 112 10.80 19.61 -6.49
C PRO A 112 10.07 19.07 -7.73
N PHE A 113 8.83 18.59 -7.57
CA PHE A 113 8.00 18.18 -8.70
C PHE A 113 7.59 19.36 -9.59
N LYS A 114 7.14 20.46 -8.94
CA LYS A 114 6.69 21.67 -9.61
C LYS A 114 7.83 22.40 -10.33
N ASP A 115 9.00 22.45 -9.72
CA ASP A 115 10.18 23.08 -10.31
C ASP A 115 10.66 22.34 -11.56
N TYR A 116 10.62 21.00 -11.53
CA TYR A 116 11.08 20.22 -12.67
C TYR A 116 10.03 20.11 -13.79
N LYS A 117 8.75 19.90 -13.43
CA LYS A 117 7.62 19.81 -14.39
C LYS A 117 6.40 20.57 -13.86
N PRO A 118 6.36 21.90 -14.02
CA PRO A 118 5.33 22.74 -13.44
C PRO A 118 3.90 22.44 -13.92
N ASN A 119 3.75 21.83 -15.09
CA ASN A 119 2.46 21.46 -15.67
C ASN A 119 2.04 20.01 -15.41
N ALA A 120 2.87 19.19 -14.74
CA ALA A 120 2.54 17.83 -14.42
C ALA A 120 1.72 17.79 -13.11
N SER A 121 0.66 17.00 -13.07
CA SER A 121 -0.08 16.76 -11.84
C SER A 121 0.78 15.97 -10.85
N ILE A 122 0.51 16.12 -9.55
CA ILE A 122 1.24 15.37 -8.52
C ILE A 122 0.96 13.87 -8.63
N SER A 123 -0.30 13.49 -8.93
CA SER A 123 -0.70 12.09 -9.19
C SER A 123 0.09 11.45 -10.33
N SER A 124 0.41 12.21 -11.39
CA SER A 124 1.16 11.70 -12.54
C SER A 124 2.56 11.19 -12.18
N TRP A 125 3.22 11.78 -11.19
CA TRP A 125 4.52 11.31 -10.68
C TRP A 125 4.42 9.91 -10.07
N ALA A 126 3.39 9.68 -9.23
CA ALA A 126 3.15 8.39 -8.61
C ALA A 126 2.79 7.31 -9.65
N LEU A 127 1.90 7.63 -10.57
CA LEU A 127 1.49 6.72 -11.64
C LEU A 127 2.65 6.37 -12.57
N ARG A 128 3.45 7.36 -12.98
CA ARG A 128 4.64 7.15 -13.81
C ARG A 128 5.72 6.35 -13.07
N TRP A 129 5.85 6.52 -11.75
CA TRP A 129 6.83 5.79 -10.97
C TRP A 129 6.57 4.29 -11.02
N VAL A 130 5.35 3.84 -10.72
CA VAL A 130 5.00 2.42 -10.80
C VAL A 130 5.03 1.90 -12.23
N ALA A 131 4.52 2.67 -13.20
CA ALA A 131 4.48 2.27 -14.61
C ALA A 131 5.87 2.22 -15.27
N SER A 132 6.87 2.91 -14.69
CA SER A 132 8.27 2.84 -15.14
C SER A 132 8.97 1.52 -14.81
N LYS A 133 8.34 0.67 -14.01
CA LYS A 133 8.90 -0.63 -13.60
C LYS A 133 8.57 -1.71 -14.64
N PRO A 134 9.56 -2.38 -15.25
CA PRO A 134 9.35 -3.27 -16.41
C PRO A 134 8.35 -4.40 -16.19
N ASN A 135 8.25 -4.91 -14.95
CA ASN A 135 7.37 -6.04 -14.62
C ASN A 135 5.92 -5.61 -14.34
N VAL A 136 5.64 -4.33 -14.18
CA VAL A 136 4.29 -3.79 -14.02
C VAL A 136 3.58 -3.77 -15.36
N LYS A 137 2.42 -4.43 -15.43
CA LYS A 137 1.61 -4.55 -16.67
C LYS A 137 0.31 -3.77 -16.58
N VAL A 138 -0.22 -3.61 -15.36
CA VAL A 138 -1.46 -2.87 -15.12
C VAL A 138 -1.29 -1.99 -13.89
N VAL A 139 -1.75 -0.75 -13.98
CA VAL A 139 -1.83 0.19 -12.85
C VAL A 139 -3.30 0.49 -12.61
N LEU A 140 -3.80 0.15 -11.42
CA LEU A 140 -5.17 0.43 -11.02
C LEU A 140 -5.25 1.85 -10.45
N SER A 141 -6.26 2.62 -10.84
CA SER A 141 -6.52 3.94 -10.31
C SER A 141 -8.01 4.13 -10.02
N GLY A 142 -8.34 4.53 -8.80
CA GLY A 142 -9.71 4.86 -8.37
C GLY A 142 -10.03 6.31 -8.71
N MET A 143 -10.59 6.56 -9.89
CA MET A 143 -11.00 7.87 -10.36
C MET A 143 -12.47 8.12 -10.04
N THR A 144 -12.79 9.23 -9.36
CA THR A 144 -14.16 9.58 -8.94
C THR A 144 -14.68 10.83 -9.66
N THR A 145 -13.82 11.58 -10.34
CA THR A 145 -14.19 12.76 -11.12
C THR A 145 -13.64 12.65 -12.55
N MET A 146 -14.25 13.41 -13.49
CA MET A 146 -13.82 13.44 -14.87
C MET A 146 -12.41 13.99 -15.03
N GLU A 147 -12.05 15.00 -14.23
CA GLU A 147 -10.74 15.62 -14.21
C GLU A 147 -9.64 14.60 -13.87
N GLN A 148 -9.91 13.68 -12.92
CA GLN A 148 -8.97 12.60 -12.58
C GLN A 148 -8.82 11.60 -13.74
N VAL A 149 -9.91 11.32 -14.46
CA VAL A 149 -9.85 10.46 -15.67
C VAL A 149 -9.00 11.10 -16.75
N GLU A 150 -9.24 12.38 -17.04
CA GLU A 150 -8.52 13.14 -18.07
C GLU A 150 -7.02 13.27 -17.73
N ASP A 151 -6.70 13.56 -16.47
CA ASP A 151 -5.31 13.62 -15.97
C ASP A 151 -4.57 12.28 -16.12
N ASN A 152 -5.21 11.19 -15.71
CA ASN A 152 -4.63 9.85 -15.84
C ASN A 152 -4.49 9.43 -17.30
N LEU A 153 -5.48 9.70 -18.15
CA LEU A 153 -5.37 9.44 -19.60
C LEU A 153 -4.22 10.24 -20.20
N SER A 154 -4.13 11.53 -19.91
CA SER A 154 -3.02 12.38 -20.36
C SER A 154 -1.65 11.84 -19.93
N THR A 155 -1.56 11.29 -18.71
CA THR A 155 -0.34 10.69 -18.19
C THR A 155 0.09 9.45 -18.99
N PHE A 156 -0.87 8.65 -19.48
CA PHE A 156 -0.58 7.39 -20.17
C PHE A 156 -0.64 7.47 -21.70
N GLU A 157 -1.32 8.47 -22.29
CA GLU A 157 -1.43 8.62 -23.73
C GLU A 157 -0.06 8.76 -24.41
N ASN A 158 0.85 9.53 -23.80
CA ASN A 158 2.23 9.71 -24.26
C ASN A 158 3.22 9.26 -23.19
N PHE A 159 3.01 8.07 -22.64
CA PHE A 159 3.79 7.56 -21.52
C PHE A 159 5.27 7.45 -21.86
N THR A 160 6.09 8.04 -20.99
CA THR A 160 7.53 7.85 -20.95
C THR A 160 7.95 7.42 -19.54
N PRO A 161 8.77 6.37 -19.42
CA PRO A 161 9.33 6.00 -18.12
C PRO A 161 10.08 7.17 -17.46
N LEU A 162 10.12 7.19 -16.13
CA LEU A 162 10.89 8.18 -15.40
C LEU A 162 12.39 8.10 -15.78
N SER A 163 12.97 9.24 -16.12
CA SER A 163 14.42 9.40 -16.27
C SER A 163 15.15 9.17 -14.94
N LEU A 164 16.47 9.06 -14.97
CA LEU A 164 17.27 8.93 -13.73
C LEU A 164 17.05 10.13 -12.81
N GLN A 165 17.06 11.35 -13.37
CA GLN A 165 16.82 12.58 -12.60
C GLN A 165 15.42 12.62 -11.99
N GLU A 166 14.38 12.20 -12.74
CA GLU A 166 13.02 12.14 -12.21
C GLU A 166 12.89 11.10 -11.07
N LYS A 167 13.62 9.97 -11.14
CA LYS A 167 13.68 8.98 -10.06
C LYS A 167 14.33 9.54 -8.81
N GLU A 168 15.39 10.33 -8.94
CA GLU A 168 16.03 11.02 -7.82
C GLU A 168 15.07 12.01 -7.17
N ILE A 169 14.39 12.83 -7.94
CA ILE A 169 13.38 13.78 -7.45
C ILE A 169 12.26 13.04 -6.68
N VAL A 170 11.76 11.92 -7.20
CA VAL A 170 10.74 11.10 -6.50
C VAL A 170 11.29 10.55 -5.19
N ALA A 171 12.56 10.10 -5.16
CA ALA A 171 13.19 9.60 -3.94
C ALA A 171 13.37 10.70 -2.88
N ASP A 172 13.74 11.90 -3.28
CA ASP A 172 13.85 13.07 -2.39
C ASP A 172 12.48 13.44 -1.80
N VAL A 173 11.44 13.48 -2.63
CA VAL A 173 10.05 13.74 -2.17
C VAL A 173 9.58 12.63 -1.23
N ALA A 174 9.83 11.35 -1.55
CA ALA A 174 9.50 10.23 -0.65
C ALA A 174 10.19 10.37 0.71
N THR A 175 11.46 10.76 0.71
CA THR A 175 12.24 11.01 1.93
C THR A 175 11.66 12.18 2.73
N ALA A 176 11.34 13.29 2.08
CA ALA A 176 10.72 14.45 2.72
C ALA A 176 9.36 14.11 3.36
N ILE A 177 8.55 13.28 2.70
CA ILE A 177 7.28 12.76 3.27
C ILE A 177 7.57 11.92 4.51
N LYS A 178 8.48 10.94 4.43
CA LYS A 178 8.81 10.03 5.54
C LYS A 178 9.38 10.78 6.75
N GLN A 179 10.17 11.84 6.54
CA GLN A 179 10.72 12.70 7.62
C GLN A 179 9.65 13.46 8.42
N ARG A 180 8.41 13.55 7.89
CA ARG A 180 7.28 14.18 8.60
C ARG A 180 6.57 13.23 9.58
N THR A 181 7.00 11.97 9.66
CA THR A 181 6.50 11.00 10.63
C THR A 181 6.71 11.53 12.06
N LYS A 182 5.65 11.58 12.86
CA LYS A 182 5.68 12.09 14.25
C LYS A 182 6.05 11.03 15.26
N ASN A 183 5.68 9.80 14.97
CA ASN A 183 5.78 8.71 15.92
C ASN A 183 6.37 7.46 15.23
N GLY A 184 7.37 6.83 15.85
CA GLY A 184 8.11 5.70 15.31
C GLY A 184 7.40 4.35 15.41
N CYS A 185 6.08 4.32 15.60
CA CYS A 185 5.31 3.08 15.69
C CYS A 185 5.41 2.27 14.40
N THR A 186 5.85 1.02 14.53
CA THR A 186 5.96 0.07 13.40
C THR A 186 4.70 -0.77 13.18
N GLY A 187 3.65 -0.58 14.01
CA GLY A 187 2.42 -1.37 13.92
C GLY A 187 2.55 -2.82 14.40
N CYS A 188 3.62 -3.18 15.09
CA CYS A 188 3.90 -4.57 15.52
C CYS A 188 2.89 -5.17 16.51
N ALA A 189 2.01 -4.35 17.07
CA ALA A 189 0.91 -4.71 17.97
C ALA A 189 1.30 -5.43 19.29
N TYR A 190 2.58 -5.42 19.73
CA TYR A 190 2.96 -5.98 21.02
C TYR A 190 2.25 -5.30 22.20
N CYS A 191 1.86 -4.02 22.05
CA CYS A 191 1.08 -3.26 23.02
C CYS A 191 -0.42 -3.62 23.04
N MET A 192 -0.85 -4.55 22.18
CA MET A 192 -2.25 -4.98 22.08
C MET A 192 -2.46 -6.35 22.73
N PRO A 193 -3.67 -6.61 23.33
CA PRO A 193 -4.76 -5.66 23.50
C PRO A 193 -4.47 -4.65 24.63
N CYS A 194 -4.87 -3.39 24.40
CA CYS A 194 -4.87 -2.39 25.48
C CYS A 194 -5.95 -2.72 26.52
N PRO A 195 -5.66 -2.68 27.84
CA PRO A 195 -6.65 -2.97 28.87
C PRO A 195 -7.89 -2.05 28.87
N PHE A 196 -7.76 -0.88 28.25
CA PHE A 196 -8.81 0.13 28.15
C PHE A 196 -9.38 0.28 26.73
N GLY A 197 -9.14 -0.70 25.85
CA GLY A 197 -9.72 -0.75 24.52
C GLY A 197 -8.97 0.03 23.43
N VAL A 198 -8.06 0.95 23.78
CA VAL A 198 -7.39 1.82 22.81
C VAL A 198 -6.62 1.02 21.74
N ASN A 199 -6.91 1.28 20.47
CA ASN A 199 -6.13 0.74 19.35
C ASN A 199 -4.90 1.61 19.09
N ILE A 200 -3.84 1.39 19.88
CA ILE A 200 -2.63 2.21 19.89
C ILE A 200 -1.98 2.32 18.49
N PRO A 201 -1.73 1.22 17.76
CA PRO A 201 -1.11 1.30 16.44
C PRO A 201 -1.94 2.09 15.43
N GLN A 202 -3.28 1.95 15.47
CA GLN A 202 -4.17 2.65 14.55
C GLN A 202 -4.20 4.17 14.83
N ASN A 203 -4.24 4.58 16.10
CA ASN A 203 -4.16 6.00 16.47
C ASN A 203 -2.86 6.63 15.96
N PHE A 204 -1.73 5.97 16.15
CA PHE A 204 -0.43 6.46 15.66
C PHE A 204 -0.34 6.50 14.14
N ARG A 205 -0.92 5.52 13.46
CA ARG A 205 -1.00 5.54 11.99
C ARG A 205 -1.76 6.76 11.50
N ILE A 206 -2.94 7.05 12.08
CA ILE A 206 -3.75 8.21 11.70
C ILE A 206 -2.98 9.52 11.94
N TRP A 207 -2.30 9.63 13.08
CA TRP A 207 -1.50 10.81 13.40
C TRP A 207 -0.31 11.00 12.45
N ASN A 208 0.40 9.93 12.14
CA ASN A 208 1.48 9.95 11.17
C ASN A 208 0.99 10.34 9.77
N ASP A 209 -0.10 9.74 9.30
CA ASP A 209 -0.71 10.04 8.01
C ASP A 209 -1.14 11.51 7.93
N LEU A 210 -1.74 12.06 9.00
CA LEU A 210 -2.07 13.47 9.06
C LEU A 210 -0.83 14.36 8.93
N SER A 211 0.28 14.02 9.58
CA SER A 211 1.52 14.80 9.50
C SER A 211 2.22 14.67 8.16
N MET A 212 2.24 13.46 7.60
CA MET A 212 2.90 13.18 6.33
C MET A 212 2.19 13.83 5.15
N TYR A 213 0.85 13.76 5.12
CA TYR A 213 0.04 14.15 3.96
C TYR A 213 -0.80 15.41 4.17
N GLU A 214 -0.94 15.91 5.41
CA GLU A 214 -1.77 17.06 5.80
C GLU A 214 -3.24 16.97 5.36
N ASN A 215 -3.72 15.77 5.03
CA ASN A 215 -5.11 15.54 4.64
C ASN A 215 -6.01 15.43 5.87
N LYS A 216 -6.49 16.60 6.35
CA LYS A 216 -7.33 16.72 7.55
C LYS A 216 -8.66 15.99 7.43
N GLU A 217 -9.28 16.00 6.26
CA GLU A 217 -10.59 15.34 6.08
C GLU A 217 -10.46 13.82 6.12
N GLN A 218 -9.40 13.27 5.51
CA GLN A 218 -9.11 11.84 5.60
C GLN A 218 -8.77 11.43 7.03
N ALA A 219 -7.95 12.21 7.73
CA ALA A 219 -7.61 11.94 9.13
C ALA A 219 -8.83 11.98 10.05
N LYS A 220 -9.72 12.98 9.89
CA LYS A 220 -10.99 13.06 10.63
C LYS A 220 -11.87 11.84 10.36
N ARG A 221 -12.03 11.46 9.10
CA ARG A 221 -12.80 10.27 8.73
C ARG A 221 -12.21 9.02 9.39
N ALA A 222 -10.91 8.81 9.26
CA ALA A 222 -10.22 7.64 9.83
C ALA A 222 -10.37 7.58 11.36
N TYR A 223 -10.31 8.74 12.05
CA TYR A 223 -10.40 8.81 13.51
C TYR A 223 -11.82 8.72 14.04
N PHE A 224 -12.78 9.46 13.44
CA PHE A 224 -14.13 9.59 13.99
C PHE A 224 -15.15 8.63 13.39
N ASN A 225 -14.90 8.10 12.17
CA ASN A 225 -15.87 7.24 11.49
C ASN A 225 -15.38 5.81 11.34
N ASP A 226 -14.06 5.60 11.07
CA ASP A 226 -13.53 4.28 10.76
C ASP A 226 -12.92 3.60 12.00
N LEU A 227 -12.54 4.39 13.03
CA LEU A 227 -12.06 3.88 14.33
C LEU A 227 -13.20 3.87 15.35
N GLU A 228 -13.43 2.72 15.98
CA GLU A 228 -14.44 2.60 17.04
C GLU A 228 -14.19 3.60 18.17
N GLU A 229 -15.26 4.11 18.79
CA GLU A 229 -15.16 5.18 19.78
C GLU A 229 -14.27 4.81 20.98
N ASP A 230 -14.43 3.62 21.52
CA ASP A 230 -13.64 3.10 22.65
C ASP A 230 -12.20 2.74 22.28
N ALA A 231 -11.88 2.67 20.98
CA ALA A 231 -10.53 2.44 20.47
C ALA A 231 -9.71 3.72 20.27
N ARG A 232 -10.30 4.90 20.49
CA ARG A 232 -9.64 6.20 20.31
C ARG A 232 -8.67 6.54 21.43
N ALA A 233 -7.73 7.45 21.14
CA ALA A 233 -6.66 7.86 22.03
C ALA A 233 -7.15 8.49 23.34
N ASP A 234 -8.26 9.21 23.31
CA ASP A 234 -8.86 9.88 24.48
C ASP A 234 -9.36 8.92 25.58
N HIS A 235 -9.49 7.63 25.28
CA HIS A 235 -9.77 6.59 26.27
C HIS A 235 -8.52 6.10 27.03
N CYS A 236 -7.32 6.63 26.69
CA CYS A 236 -6.08 6.22 27.35
C CYS A 236 -6.06 6.63 28.82
N GLN A 237 -5.91 5.65 29.72
CA GLN A 237 -5.81 5.85 31.17
C GLN A 237 -4.35 6.02 31.66
N LYS A 238 -3.39 6.20 30.76
CA LYS A 238 -1.97 6.41 31.04
C LYS A 238 -1.34 5.36 31.97
N CYS A 239 -1.81 4.11 31.92
CA CYS A 239 -1.37 3.03 32.80
C CYS A 239 0.07 2.51 32.56
N GLY A 240 0.68 2.80 31.42
CA GLY A 240 2.07 2.49 31.08
C GLY A 240 2.35 1.09 30.55
N LYS A 241 1.41 0.13 30.62
CA LYS A 241 1.64 -1.25 30.17
C LYS A 241 2.10 -1.41 28.73
N CYS A 242 1.66 -0.53 27.86
CA CYS A 242 2.06 -0.52 26.44
C CYS A 242 3.52 -0.16 26.24
N GLU A 243 4.09 0.71 27.08
CA GLU A 243 5.49 1.13 27.02
C GLU A 243 6.43 0.03 27.52
N GLU A 244 6.01 -0.74 28.55
CA GLU A 244 6.79 -1.87 29.08
C GLU A 244 7.08 -2.95 28.03
N VAL A 245 6.20 -3.11 27.04
CA VAL A 245 6.29 -4.16 26.02
C VAL A 245 6.66 -3.60 24.63
N CYS A 246 6.83 -2.29 24.50
CA CYS A 246 7.12 -1.68 23.21
C CYS A 246 8.58 -1.93 22.79
N PRO A 247 8.85 -2.69 21.71
CA PRO A 247 10.22 -2.94 21.26
C PRO A 247 10.92 -1.69 20.72
N GLN A 248 10.15 -0.63 20.40
CA GLN A 248 10.68 0.66 19.94
C GLN A 248 10.94 1.64 21.09
N ALA A 249 10.69 1.25 22.34
CA ALA A 249 10.88 2.08 23.53
C ALA A 249 10.23 3.49 23.42
N MET A 250 9.01 3.53 22.91
CA MET A 250 8.29 4.78 22.62
C MET A 250 7.58 5.33 23.87
N SER A 251 7.46 6.68 23.95
CA SER A 251 6.66 7.38 24.97
C SER A 251 5.17 7.38 24.58
N ILE A 252 4.56 6.19 24.57
CA ILE A 252 3.19 5.98 24.05
C ILE A 252 2.16 6.82 24.78
N ARG A 253 2.28 6.98 26.11
CA ARG A 253 1.34 7.75 26.94
C ARG A 253 1.36 9.25 26.67
N ASP A 254 2.51 9.77 26.23
CA ASP A 254 2.67 11.18 25.94
C ASP A 254 2.19 11.51 24.52
N ASP A 255 2.29 10.51 23.63
CA ASP A 255 1.93 10.64 22.23
C ASP A 255 0.45 10.37 21.94
N LEU A 256 -0.27 9.65 22.83
CA LEU A 256 -1.72 9.44 22.79
C LEU A 256 -2.49 10.60 23.45
#